data_62462c52ffeb8eabfe8714c59975dd15
#
_entry.id   62462c52ffeb8eabfe8714c59975dd15
#
_cell.length_a   1.000
_cell.length_b   1.000
_cell.length_c   1.000
_cell.angle_alpha   90.00
_cell.angle_beta   90.00
_cell.angle_gamma   90.00
#
_symmetry.space_group_name_H-M   'P 1'
#
loop_
_entity.id
_entity.type
_entity.pdbx_description
1 polymer ?
#
loop_
_entity_poly.entity_id
_entity_poly.type
_entity_poly.pdbx_seq_one_letter_code
_entity_poly.pdbx_strand_id
1 'polypeptide(L)'
;MQAETDHFDVVVVGAGPAGLSAALNLVRARRRVLVLDGNRPRHAATLISHGFLTRDGTPPHELRRLAREEYLAYPEAQYQLAQVRQITALAEPRDYPYQTETHTTGATGLFRVEAAGVNGKPDRTVTTQTVLIATGLREELPALPSIRSFYGMGLFSCVACDGYEYSDQPIALIGETSDVAWRALLISQWSDNLTVFTNGVDAVSEGQQALLAERGVAVDARPIADVEGGRDGVTGIRMQDGSTVAVSGGFVRPRWHAQLEFAAGLNLDADGWGLLTVDRDGRSSYAGVYAAGDITSPGPQQLIVAAGSGARVAATINRDLIGIPTARGR
;
A
#
# COMPACT_ATOMS: atom_id res chain seq x y z
N MET A 1 -8.08 34.55 22.28
CA MET A 1 -7.91 33.16 22.72
C MET A 1 -7.39 32.37 21.54
N GLN A 2 -6.12 31.99 21.52
CA GLN A 2 -5.64 31.00 20.58
C GLN A 2 -6.34 29.69 20.93
N ALA A 3 -7.05 29.08 19.98
CA ALA A 3 -7.61 27.75 20.17
C ALA A 3 -6.44 26.81 20.56
N GLU A 4 -6.58 26.13 21.70
CA GLU A 4 -5.60 25.16 22.17
C GLU A 4 -5.48 24.08 21.09
N THR A 5 -4.32 23.99 20.45
CA THR A 5 -4.10 23.02 19.36
C THR A 5 -4.09 21.63 19.98
N ASP A 6 -5.00 20.75 19.54
CA ASP A 6 -5.05 19.36 19.99
C ASP A 6 -3.68 18.69 19.85
N HIS A 7 -3.23 18.03 20.91
CA HIS A 7 -1.96 17.32 20.95
C HIS A 7 -2.17 15.80 21.01
N PHE A 8 -1.41 15.05 20.23
CA PHE A 8 -1.42 13.58 20.17
C PHE A 8 -0.03 13.01 20.41
N ASP A 9 0.04 11.80 20.95
CA ASP A 9 1.31 11.05 20.95
C ASP A 9 1.69 10.64 19.53
N VAL A 10 0.69 10.17 18.76
CA VAL A 10 0.90 9.69 17.39
C VAL A 10 -0.22 10.16 16.46
N VAL A 11 0.16 10.71 15.32
CA VAL A 11 -0.73 10.90 14.17
C VAL A 11 -0.41 9.84 13.12
N VAL A 12 -1.43 9.06 12.74
CA VAL A 12 -1.35 8.05 11.68
C VAL A 12 -1.97 8.62 10.40
N VAL A 13 -1.20 8.67 9.34
CA VAL A 13 -1.64 9.13 8.01
C VAL A 13 -2.02 7.95 7.14
N GLY A 14 -3.31 7.72 6.97
CA GLY A 14 -3.89 6.60 6.23
C GLY A 14 -4.52 5.53 7.11
N ALA A 15 -5.73 5.12 6.76
CA ALA A 15 -6.53 4.09 7.44
C ALA A 15 -6.68 2.82 6.60
N GLY A 16 -5.59 2.39 5.95
CA GLY A 16 -5.43 1.05 5.41
C GLY A 16 -5.09 0.03 6.50
N PRO A 17 -4.89 -1.26 6.16
CA PRO A 17 -4.57 -2.30 7.14
C PRO A 17 -3.34 -1.97 8.00
N ALA A 18 -2.30 -1.37 7.41
CA ALA A 18 -1.11 -0.95 8.16
C ALA A 18 -1.43 0.13 9.19
N GLY A 19 -2.12 1.21 8.79
CA GLY A 19 -2.42 2.32 9.68
C GLY A 19 -3.39 1.93 10.80
N LEU A 20 -4.46 1.19 10.48
CA LEU A 20 -5.44 0.74 11.49
C LEU A 20 -4.84 -0.29 12.45
N SER A 21 -4.02 -1.23 11.95
CA SER A 21 -3.32 -2.18 12.82
C SER A 21 -2.34 -1.48 13.78
N ALA A 22 -1.60 -0.50 13.27
CA ALA A 22 -0.71 0.30 14.11
C ALA A 22 -1.50 1.11 15.14
N ALA A 23 -2.55 1.81 14.71
CA ALA A 23 -3.38 2.64 15.59
C ALA A 23 -4.02 1.80 16.71
N LEU A 24 -4.57 0.62 16.41
CA LEU A 24 -5.12 -0.30 17.39
C LEU A 24 -4.08 -0.70 18.44
N ASN A 25 -2.87 -1.09 18.01
CA ASN A 25 -1.81 -1.49 18.94
C ASN A 25 -1.33 -0.31 19.82
N LEU A 26 -1.29 0.89 19.27
CA LEU A 26 -0.88 2.10 20.00
C LEU A 26 -1.92 2.53 21.06
N VAL A 27 -3.22 2.52 20.74
CA VAL A 27 -4.23 2.85 21.75
C VAL A 27 -4.31 1.80 22.85
N ARG A 28 -4.08 0.52 22.52
CA ARG A 28 -3.92 -0.55 23.52
C ARG A 28 -2.70 -0.34 24.44
N ALA A 29 -1.68 0.37 23.94
CA ALA A 29 -0.54 0.83 24.74
C ALA A 29 -0.83 2.19 25.44
N ARG A 30 -2.10 2.62 25.48
CA ARG A 30 -2.59 3.85 26.12
C ARG A 30 -2.01 5.14 25.53
N ARG A 31 -1.68 5.11 24.20
CA ARG A 31 -1.27 6.30 23.47
C ARG A 31 -2.48 7.04 22.93
N ARG A 32 -2.44 8.36 22.99
CA ARG A 32 -3.43 9.22 22.34
C ARG A 32 -3.15 9.27 20.84
N VAL A 33 -4.00 8.64 20.04
CA VAL A 33 -3.76 8.43 18.60
C VAL A 33 -4.85 9.09 17.76
N LEU A 34 -4.44 9.82 16.72
CA LEU A 34 -5.33 10.33 15.68
C LEU A 34 -5.03 9.63 14.37
N VAL A 35 -6.04 9.01 13.76
CA VAL A 35 -5.97 8.52 12.39
C VAL A 35 -6.62 9.52 11.43
N LEU A 36 -5.85 10.00 10.44
CA LEU A 36 -6.33 10.86 9.36
C LEU A 36 -6.43 10.04 8.07
N ASP A 37 -7.63 9.99 7.47
CA ASP A 37 -7.95 9.11 6.35
C ASP A 37 -8.51 9.88 5.17
N GLY A 38 -7.78 9.86 4.04
CA GLY A 38 -8.23 10.45 2.78
C GLY A 38 -9.35 9.68 2.09
N ASN A 39 -9.78 8.52 2.64
CA ASN A 39 -10.82 7.65 2.12
C ASN A 39 -10.63 7.20 0.66
N ARG A 40 -9.39 6.92 0.27
CA ARG A 40 -9.02 6.43 -1.07
C ARG A 40 -8.20 5.15 -0.98
N PRO A 41 -8.77 4.05 -0.45
CA PRO A 41 -8.04 2.80 -0.33
C PRO A 41 -7.75 2.20 -1.71
N ARG A 42 -6.54 1.66 -1.91
CA ARG A 42 -6.12 1.01 -3.15
C ARG A 42 -7.05 -0.15 -3.55
N HIS A 43 -7.49 -0.92 -2.56
CA HIS A 43 -8.40 -2.06 -2.73
C HIS A 43 -9.88 -1.66 -2.92
N ALA A 44 -10.21 -0.40 -3.22
CA ALA A 44 -11.61 0.03 -3.37
C ALA A 44 -12.37 -0.69 -4.48
N ALA A 45 -11.67 -1.14 -5.53
CA ALA A 45 -12.26 -1.87 -6.64
C ALA A 45 -12.44 -3.37 -6.34
N THR A 46 -11.73 -3.93 -5.36
CA THR A 46 -11.75 -5.36 -5.04
C THR A 46 -13.00 -5.70 -4.24
N LEU A 47 -13.78 -6.65 -4.73
CA LEU A 47 -15.04 -7.09 -4.10
C LEU A 47 -14.81 -8.07 -2.96
N ILE A 48 -13.85 -8.99 -3.12
CA ILE A 48 -13.52 -10.04 -2.16
C ILE A 48 -12.01 -10.03 -1.97
N SER A 49 -11.53 -10.25 -0.75
CA SER A 49 -10.10 -10.38 -0.48
C SER A 49 -9.77 -11.76 0.07
N HIS A 50 -8.65 -12.31 -0.38
CA HIS A 50 -8.16 -13.61 0.05
C HIS A 50 -6.82 -13.51 0.80
N GLY A 51 -6.47 -14.57 1.52
CA GLY A 51 -5.21 -14.68 2.24
C GLY A 51 -5.14 -13.87 3.54
N PHE A 52 -6.25 -13.29 4.04
CA PHE A 52 -6.28 -12.68 5.36
C PHE A 52 -6.73 -13.73 6.39
N LEU A 53 -5.79 -14.24 7.18
CA LEU A 53 -6.04 -15.29 8.17
C LEU A 53 -7.25 -14.95 9.05
N THR A 54 -8.18 -15.88 9.21
CA THR A 54 -9.47 -15.77 9.93
C THR A 54 -10.53 -14.92 9.21
N ARG A 55 -10.21 -14.28 8.10
CA ARG A 55 -11.10 -13.40 7.32
C ARG A 55 -10.99 -13.65 5.81
N ASP A 56 -10.60 -14.85 5.40
CA ASP A 56 -10.55 -15.24 3.99
C ASP A 56 -11.93 -15.08 3.36
N GLY A 57 -12.00 -14.57 2.13
CA GLY A 57 -13.26 -14.29 1.45
C GLY A 57 -14.03 -13.07 1.97
N THR A 58 -13.47 -12.28 2.88
CA THR A 58 -14.13 -11.08 3.40
C THR A 58 -13.87 -9.87 2.49
N PRO A 59 -14.90 -9.09 2.12
CA PRO A 59 -14.72 -7.85 1.36
C PRO A 59 -13.75 -6.87 2.05
N PRO A 60 -12.81 -6.25 1.33
CA PRO A 60 -11.84 -5.34 1.93
C PRO A 60 -12.46 -4.13 2.66
N HIS A 61 -13.59 -3.63 2.18
CA HIS A 61 -14.30 -2.53 2.84
C HIS A 61 -14.86 -2.96 4.21
N GLU A 62 -15.27 -4.22 4.33
CA GLU A 62 -15.76 -4.79 5.60
C GLU A 62 -14.60 -4.98 6.59
N LEU A 63 -13.46 -5.51 6.13
CA LEU A 63 -12.25 -5.60 6.97
C LEU A 63 -11.87 -4.22 7.53
N ARG A 64 -11.92 -3.19 6.68
CA ARG A 64 -11.60 -1.82 7.08
C ARG A 64 -12.63 -1.25 8.07
N ARG A 65 -13.92 -1.56 7.88
CA ARG A 65 -14.99 -1.17 8.80
C ARG A 65 -14.77 -1.77 10.18
N LEU A 66 -14.58 -3.09 10.25
CA LEU A 66 -14.32 -3.82 11.49
C LEU A 66 -13.06 -3.28 12.21
N ALA A 67 -11.94 -3.14 11.50
CA ALA A 67 -10.70 -2.64 12.08
C ALA A 67 -10.86 -1.22 12.65
N ARG A 68 -11.64 -0.35 11.99
CA ARG A 68 -11.93 0.99 12.50
C ARG A 68 -12.81 0.94 13.74
N GLU A 69 -13.79 0.06 13.80
CA GLU A 69 -14.66 -0.12 14.98
C GLU A 69 -13.86 -0.63 16.17
N GLU A 70 -12.99 -1.63 15.98
CA GLU A 70 -12.09 -2.13 17.01
C GLU A 70 -11.17 -1.03 17.55
N TYR A 71 -10.60 -0.21 16.67
CA TYR A 71 -9.76 0.92 17.06
C TYR A 71 -10.55 1.96 17.87
N LEU A 72 -11.74 2.37 17.40
CA LEU A 72 -12.56 3.39 18.01
C LEU A 72 -13.25 2.96 19.34
N ALA A 73 -13.17 1.67 19.69
CA ALA A 73 -13.64 1.18 20.99
C ALA A 73 -12.75 1.65 22.16
N TYR A 74 -11.59 2.24 21.90
CA TYR A 74 -10.66 2.75 22.93
C TYR A 74 -10.81 4.27 23.10
N PRO A 75 -10.83 4.79 24.35
CA PRO A 75 -11.08 6.21 24.62
C PRO A 75 -9.97 7.15 24.08
N GLU A 76 -8.75 6.67 23.91
CA GLU A 76 -7.63 7.44 23.38
C GLU A 76 -7.63 7.53 21.84
N ALA A 77 -8.57 6.84 21.18
CA ALA A 77 -8.69 6.78 19.72
C ALA A 77 -9.45 7.97 19.15
N GLN A 78 -8.90 8.60 18.13
CA GLN A 78 -9.61 9.57 17.30
C GLN A 78 -9.42 9.26 15.81
N TYR A 79 -10.48 9.39 15.04
CA TYR A 79 -10.48 9.17 13.61
C TYR A 79 -11.19 10.32 12.90
N GLN A 80 -10.58 10.78 11.81
CA GLN A 80 -11.22 11.79 10.97
C GLN A 80 -10.97 11.49 9.47
N LEU A 81 -12.04 11.65 8.68
CA LEU A 81 -11.92 11.72 7.23
C LEU A 81 -11.29 13.05 6.87
N ALA A 82 -10.01 13.01 6.53
CA ALA A 82 -9.23 14.18 6.14
C ALA A 82 -8.01 13.77 5.30
N GLN A 83 -7.66 14.59 4.34
CA GLN A 83 -6.43 14.46 3.56
C GLN A 83 -5.34 15.33 4.17
N VAL A 84 -4.27 14.73 4.65
CA VAL A 84 -3.10 15.49 5.12
C VAL A 84 -2.52 16.29 3.98
N ARG A 85 -2.29 17.57 4.23
CA ARG A 85 -1.75 18.55 3.27
C ARG A 85 -0.30 18.88 3.55
N GLN A 86 0.06 18.94 4.83
CA GLN A 86 1.42 19.30 5.23
C GLN A 86 1.76 18.71 6.60
N ILE A 87 3.01 18.28 6.73
CA ILE A 87 3.66 17.97 8.00
C ILE A 87 4.86 18.87 8.14
N THR A 88 4.94 19.60 9.25
CA THR A 88 6.04 20.50 9.56
C THR A 88 6.67 20.11 10.89
N ALA A 89 7.97 19.94 10.93
CA ALA A 89 8.70 19.80 12.17
C ALA A 89 8.74 21.16 12.91
N LEU A 90 8.35 21.17 14.18
CA LEU A 90 8.30 22.37 15.02
C LEU A 90 9.52 22.52 15.93
N ALA A 91 10.26 21.44 16.14
CA ALA A 91 11.48 21.42 16.92
C ALA A 91 12.43 20.36 16.35
N GLU A 92 13.73 20.54 16.57
CA GLU A 92 14.71 19.51 16.28
C GLU A 92 14.37 18.21 17.04
N PRO A 93 14.56 17.04 16.40
CA PRO A 93 14.34 15.76 17.05
C PRO A 93 15.14 15.65 18.33
N ARG A 94 14.52 15.12 19.38
CA ARG A 94 15.22 14.86 20.64
C ARG A 94 15.82 13.46 20.59
N ASP A 95 17.14 13.39 20.67
CA ASP A 95 17.83 12.13 20.90
C ASP A 95 17.62 11.68 22.35
N TYR A 96 17.34 10.40 22.53
CA TYR A 96 17.30 9.83 23.87
C TYR A 96 18.73 9.56 24.38
N PRO A 97 19.00 9.78 25.68
CA PRO A 97 20.34 9.71 26.24
C PRO A 97 20.98 8.31 26.28
N TYR A 98 20.29 7.29 25.80
CA TYR A 98 20.73 5.89 25.87
C TYR A 98 21.17 5.32 24.52
N GLN A 99 21.76 6.12 23.64
CA GLN A 99 22.40 5.60 22.43
C GLN A 99 23.69 4.87 22.81
N THR A 100 23.73 3.56 22.58
CA THR A 100 24.95 2.75 22.68
C THR A 100 25.28 2.19 21.32
N GLU A 101 26.52 1.74 21.10
CA GLU A 101 26.93 1.08 19.83
C GLU A 101 26.07 -0.13 19.47
N THR A 102 25.42 -0.75 20.46
CA THR A 102 24.60 -1.97 20.30
C THR A 102 23.10 -1.71 20.25
N HIS A 103 22.64 -0.48 20.53
CA HIS A 103 21.22 -0.15 20.60
C HIS A 103 20.94 1.16 19.83
N THR A 104 19.84 1.18 19.10
CA THR A 104 19.28 2.40 18.51
C THR A 104 18.05 2.82 19.27
N THR A 105 17.98 4.09 19.67
CA THR A 105 16.74 4.70 20.14
C THR A 105 16.16 5.54 19.00
N GLY A 106 14.85 5.48 18.81
CA GLY A 106 14.17 6.47 17.98
C GLY A 106 14.12 7.79 18.74
N ALA A 107 14.34 8.90 18.06
CA ALA A 107 14.04 10.21 18.62
C ALA A 107 12.55 10.50 18.46
N THR A 108 11.96 11.24 19.40
CA THR A 108 10.64 11.84 19.24
C THR A 108 10.80 13.28 18.80
N GLY A 109 9.92 13.73 17.92
CA GLY A 109 9.87 15.10 17.47
C GLY A 109 8.70 15.87 18.06
N LEU A 110 8.49 17.05 17.54
CA LEU A 110 7.24 17.78 17.66
C LEU A 110 6.86 18.23 16.24
N PHE A 111 5.70 17.75 15.78
CA PHE A 111 5.22 18.02 14.44
C PHE A 111 3.89 18.74 14.49
N ARG A 112 3.68 19.62 13.52
CA ARG A 112 2.36 20.14 13.16
C ARG A 112 1.88 19.35 11.94
N VAL A 113 0.65 18.86 12.02
CA VAL A 113 -0.02 18.17 10.91
C VAL A 113 -1.26 18.97 10.51
N GLU A 114 -1.30 19.38 9.26
CA GLU A 114 -2.41 20.13 8.66
C GLU A 114 -3.15 19.22 7.69
N ALA A 115 -4.47 19.10 7.86
CA ALA A 115 -5.30 18.23 7.05
C ALA A 115 -6.58 18.92 6.61
N ALA A 116 -6.92 18.77 5.33
CA ALA A 116 -8.20 19.24 4.79
C ALA A 116 -9.28 18.19 5.00
N GLY A 117 -10.41 18.59 5.53
CA GLY A 117 -11.55 17.70 5.74
C GLY A 117 -12.08 17.12 4.44
N VAL A 118 -12.50 15.85 4.49
CA VAL A 118 -13.09 15.12 3.36
C VAL A 118 -14.54 14.82 3.67
N ASN A 119 -15.42 14.79 2.65
CA ASN A 119 -16.84 14.50 2.78
C ASN A 119 -17.57 15.43 3.80
N GLY A 120 -17.31 16.72 3.74
CA GLY A 120 -17.95 17.73 4.59
C GLY A 120 -17.41 17.79 6.02
N LYS A 121 -16.33 17.10 6.34
CA LYS A 121 -15.62 17.26 7.62
C LYS A 121 -14.81 18.55 7.62
N PRO A 122 -14.63 19.21 8.77
CA PRO A 122 -13.82 20.41 8.87
C PRO A 122 -12.34 20.12 8.66
N ASP A 123 -11.60 21.14 8.25
CA ASP A 123 -10.13 21.13 8.26
C ASP A 123 -9.65 20.96 9.71
N ARG A 124 -8.45 20.39 9.87
CA ARG A 124 -7.87 20.15 11.18
C ARG A 124 -6.37 20.43 11.17
N THR A 125 -5.93 21.10 12.23
CA THR A 125 -4.50 21.29 12.53
C THR A 125 -4.24 20.76 13.92
N VAL A 126 -3.26 19.88 14.06
CA VAL A 126 -2.91 19.24 15.33
C VAL A 126 -1.40 19.23 15.51
N THR A 127 -0.95 19.01 16.75
CA THR A 127 0.45 18.71 17.06
C THR A 127 0.61 17.25 17.51
N THR A 128 1.78 16.66 17.26
CA THR A 128 2.07 15.28 17.64
C THR A 128 3.55 15.07 17.90
N GLN A 129 3.87 14.12 18.77
CA GLN A 129 5.27 13.70 19.00
C GLN A 129 5.80 12.81 17.88
N THR A 130 4.92 12.06 17.21
CA THR A 130 5.30 11.05 16.23
C THR A 130 4.31 11.02 15.07
N VAL A 131 4.83 10.83 13.87
CA VAL A 131 4.03 10.61 12.67
C VAL A 131 4.27 9.20 12.13
N LEU A 132 3.20 8.46 11.86
CA LEU A 132 3.24 7.22 11.10
C LEU A 132 2.63 7.43 9.71
N ILE A 133 3.44 7.27 8.67
CA ILE A 133 3.00 7.32 7.26
C ILE A 133 2.57 5.91 6.84
N ALA A 134 1.28 5.72 6.59
CA ALA A 134 0.66 4.46 6.18
C ALA A 134 -0.30 4.67 4.99
N THR A 135 0.09 5.57 4.08
CA THR A 135 -0.73 6.03 2.96
C THR A 135 -0.90 5.01 1.84
N GLY A 136 -0.08 3.95 1.84
CA GLY A 136 -0.04 2.98 0.75
C GLY A 136 0.39 3.62 -0.57
N LEU A 137 -0.11 3.07 -1.69
CA LEU A 137 0.27 3.47 -3.04
C LEU A 137 -0.95 3.88 -3.85
N ARG A 138 -0.76 4.79 -4.80
CA ARG A 138 -1.70 5.05 -5.88
C ARG A 138 -1.33 4.18 -7.08
N GLU A 139 -2.32 3.53 -7.66
CA GLU A 139 -2.16 2.72 -8.88
C GLU A 139 -2.48 3.55 -10.12
N GLU A 140 -1.64 3.38 -11.15
CA GLU A 140 -1.87 3.86 -12.49
C GLU A 140 -1.93 2.65 -13.43
N LEU A 141 -3.13 2.38 -13.93
CA LEU A 141 -3.38 1.32 -14.88
C LEU A 141 -2.95 1.73 -16.28
N PRO A 142 -2.64 0.77 -17.19
CA PRO A 142 -2.48 1.05 -18.61
C PRO A 142 -3.67 1.84 -19.18
N ALA A 143 -3.40 2.71 -20.15
CA ALA A 143 -4.38 3.64 -20.69
C ALA A 143 -5.35 2.96 -21.69
N LEU A 144 -6.11 1.96 -21.22
CA LEU A 144 -7.11 1.25 -22.02
C LEU A 144 -8.53 1.71 -21.62
N PRO A 145 -9.44 1.95 -22.58
CA PRO A 145 -10.74 2.54 -22.31
C PRO A 145 -11.57 1.83 -21.23
N SER A 146 -11.66 0.51 -21.30
CA SER A 146 -12.54 -0.31 -20.44
C SER A 146 -11.83 -0.96 -19.24
N ILE A 147 -10.50 -0.81 -19.10
CA ILE A 147 -9.73 -1.54 -18.08
C ILE A 147 -10.23 -1.30 -16.65
N ARG A 148 -10.66 -0.06 -16.34
CA ARG A 148 -11.19 0.29 -15.01
C ARG A 148 -12.51 -0.40 -14.69
N SER A 149 -13.30 -0.73 -15.71
CA SER A 149 -14.58 -1.43 -15.53
C SER A 149 -14.40 -2.89 -15.13
N PHE A 150 -13.24 -3.47 -15.45
CA PHE A 150 -12.91 -4.87 -15.12
C PHE A 150 -11.94 -4.99 -13.94
N TYR A 151 -11.30 -3.88 -13.54
CA TYR A 151 -10.32 -3.92 -12.46
C TYR A 151 -10.99 -4.16 -11.10
N GLY A 152 -10.58 -5.22 -10.42
CA GLY A 152 -11.19 -5.72 -9.17
C GLY A 152 -12.35 -6.70 -9.36
N MET A 153 -12.75 -7.00 -10.62
CA MET A 153 -13.82 -7.94 -10.94
C MET A 153 -13.41 -9.07 -11.89
N GLY A 154 -12.43 -8.87 -12.73
CA GLY A 154 -11.91 -9.85 -13.69
C GLY A 154 -10.45 -9.60 -14.04
N LEU A 155 -9.93 -8.42 -13.68
CA LEU A 155 -8.53 -8.05 -13.76
C LEU A 155 -8.03 -7.61 -12.39
N PHE A 156 -6.91 -8.13 -11.93
CA PHE A 156 -6.38 -7.91 -10.58
C PHE A 156 -4.89 -7.54 -10.64
N SER A 157 -4.36 -6.97 -9.55
CA SER A 157 -2.93 -6.65 -9.48
C SER A 157 -2.11 -7.67 -8.66
N CYS A 158 -2.76 -8.55 -7.91
CA CYS A 158 -2.13 -9.48 -6.97
C CYS A 158 -2.50 -10.94 -7.29
N VAL A 159 -1.56 -11.70 -7.87
CA VAL A 159 -1.82 -13.11 -8.16
C VAL A 159 -1.99 -13.96 -6.90
N ALA A 160 -1.22 -13.70 -5.83
CA ALA A 160 -1.37 -14.44 -4.58
C ALA A 160 -2.71 -14.17 -3.87
N CYS A 161 -3.43 -13.12 -4.27
CA CYS A 161 -4.75 -12.79 -3.75
C CYS A 161 -5.87 -13.44 -4.56
N ASP A 162 -5.75 -13.42 -5.89
CA ASP A 162 -6.86 -13.74 -6.81
C ASP A 162 -6.51 -14.87 -7.80
N GLY A 163 -5.29 -15.44 -7.72
CA GLY A 163 -4.82 -16.45 -8.68
C GLY A 163 -5.57 -17.78 -8.59
N TYR A 164 -5.98 -18.15 -7.38
CA TYR A 164 -6.68 -19.43 -7.14
C TYR A 164 -8.01 -19.51 -7.90
N GLU A 165 -8.75 -18.42 -7.97
CA GLU A 165 -10.05 -18.32 -8.66
C GLU A 165 -9.94 -18.44 -10.18
N TYR A 166 -8.73 -18.20 -10.71
CA TYR A 166 -8.41 -18.28 -12.14
C TYR A 166 -7.49 -19.46 -12.48
N SER A 167 -7.38 -20.44 -11.58
CA SER A 167 -6.56 -21.63 -11.81
C SER A 167 -7.03 -22.38 -13.08
N ASP A 168 -6.06 -22.81 -13.88
CA ASP A 168 -6.25 -23.61 -15.12
C ASP A 168 -7.08 -22.93 -16.23
N GLN A 169 -7.37 -21.63 -16.09
CA GLN A 169 -8.11 -20.86 -17.08
C GLN A 169 -7.18 -20.11 -18.03
N PRO A 170 -7.65 -19.75 -19.27
CA PRO A 170 -6.90 -18.84 -20.12
C PRO A 170 -6.91 -17.44 -19.50
N ILE A 171 -5.74 -16.96 -19.09
CA ILE A 171 -5.58 -15.68 -18.37
C ILE A 171 -4.61 -14.75 -19.07
N ALA A 172 -4.86 -13.45 -18.90
CA ALA A 172 -4.00 -12.37 -19.34
C ALA A 172 -3.09 -11.86 -18.22
N LEU A 173 -1.88 -11.43 -18.58
CA LEU A 173 -1.11 -10.45 -17.81
C LEU A 173 -0.88 -9.22 -18.68
N ILE A 174 -1.49 -8.09 -18.35
CA ILE A 174 -1.26 -6.82 -19.05
C ILE A 174 -0.24 -6.03 -18.27
N GLY A 175 0.89 -5.65 -18.90
CA GLY A 175 1.93 -4.88 -18.22
C GLY A 175 2.93 -4.23 -19.16
N GLU A 176 3.30 -2.98 -18.85
CA GLU A 176 4.17 -2.12 -19.64
C GLU A 176 5.53 -1.85 -18.94
N THR A 177 5.86 -2.62 -17.91
CA THR A 177 7.05 -2.42 -17.08
C THR A 177 8.01 -3.60 -17.19
N SER A 178 9.30 -3.36 -17.01
CA SER A 178 10.38 -4.35 -17.20
C SER A 178 10.32 -5.55 -16.25
N ASP A 179 9.49 -5.50 -15.19
CA ASP A 179 9.28 -6.62 -14.27
C ASP A 179 8.14 -7.55 -14.70
N VAL A 180 7.46 -7.28 -15.84
CA VAL A 180 6.29 -8.06 -16.30
C VAL A 180 6.65 -9.53 -16.56
N ALA A 181 7.85 -9.82 -17.08
CA ALA A 181 8.29 -11.19 -17.31
C ALA A 181 8.41 -12.01 -16.01
N TRP A 182 8.97 -11.41 -14.95
CA TRP A 182 9.07 -12.07 -13.64
C TRP A 182 7.72 -12.31 -13.00
N ARG A 183 6.78 -11.39 -13.22
CA ARG A 183 5.38 -11.57 -12.78
C ARG A 183 4.70 -12.68 -13.55
N ALA A 184 4.93 -12.78 -14.86
CA ALA A 184 4.39 -13.86 -15.67
C ALA A 184 4.87 -15.24 -15.18
N LEU A 185 6.15 -15.38 -14.87
CA LEU A 185 6.70 -16.61 -14.29
C LEU A 185 6.08 -16.96 -12.94
N LEU A 186 5.76 -15.97 -12.12
CA LEU A 186 5.04 -16.21 -10.87
C LEU A 186 3.59 -16.65 -11.15
N ILE A 187 2.90 -15.98 -12.07
CA ILE A 187 1.49 -16.25 -12.41
C ILE A 187 1.33 -17.62 -13.06
N SER A 188 2.33 -18.10 -13.83
CA SER A 188 2.28 -19.41 -14.50
C SER A 188 2.16 -20.60 -13.53
N GLN A 189 2.31 -20.38 -12.22
CA GLN A 189 2.02 -21.39 -11.21
C GLN A 189 0.52 -21.74 -11.12
N TRP A 190 -0.36 -20.81 -11.49
CA TRP A 190 -1.82 -21.00 -11.38
C TRP A 190 -2.48 -21.40 -12.69
N SER A 191 -1.85 -21.10 -13.83
CA SER A 191 -2.40 -21.49 -15.15
C SER A 191 -1.29 -21.69 -16.17
N ASP A 192 -1.34 -22.81 -16.88
CA ASP A 192 -0.50 -23.10 -18.05
C ASP A 192 -0.95 -22.35 -19.31
N ASN A 193 -2.10 -21.67 -19.27
CA ASN A 193 -2.65 -20.91 -20.38
C ASN A 193 -2.57 -19.39 -20.09
N LEU A 194 -1.35 -18.89 -19.96
CA LEU A 194 -1.05 -17.49 -19.69
C LEU A 194 -0.53 -16.79 -20.95
N THR A 195 -1.11 -15.64 -21.28
CA THR A 195 -0.58 -14.71 -22.28
C THR A 195 -0.19 -13.39 -21.64
N VAL A 196 1.03 -12.96 -21.88
CA VAL A 196 1.54 -11.62 -21.48
C VAL A 196 1.28 -10.65 -22.63
N PHE A 197 0.65 -9.52 -22.32
CA PHE A 197 0.38 -8.42 -23.25
C PHE A 197 1.19 -7.19 -22.85
N THR A 198 2.13 -6.76 -23.71
CA THR A 198 3.00 -5.61 -23.40
C THR A 198 2.51 -4.29 -24.01
N ASN A 199 1.38 -4.31 -24.71
CA ASN A 199 0.72 -3.10 -25.27
C ASN A 199 1.65 -2.24 -26.15
N GLY A 200 2.44 -2.87 -27.01
CA GLY A 200 3.37 -2.16 -27.90
C GLY A 200 4.67 -1.68 -27.23
N VAL A 201 4.87 -2.00 -25.95
CA VAL A 201 6.07 -1.61 -25.21
C VAL A 201 7.09 -2.75 -25.19
N ASP A 202 8.35 -2.43 -25.37
CA ASP A 202 9.47 -3.39 -25.26
C ASP A 202 9.77 -3.66 -23.77
N ALA A 203 8.85 -4.36 -23.11
CA ALA A 203 8.91 -4.66 -21.68
C ALA A 203 9.50 -6.05 -21.36
N VAL A 204 9.71 -6.90 -22.37
CA VAL A 204 10.24 -8.26 -22.25
C VAL A 204 11.43 -8.43 -23.15
N SER A 205 12.62 -8.62 -22.59
CA SER A 205 13.85 -8.86 -23.37
C SER A 205 13.83 -10.23 -24.04
N GLU A 206 14.67 -10.42 -25.08
CA GLU A 206 14.80 -11.71 -25.78
C GLU A 206 15.09 -12.87 -24.83
N GLY A 207 15.99 -12.70 -23.86
CA GLY A 207 16.30 -13.72 -22.87
C GLY A 207 15.12 -14.06 -21.96
N GLN A 208 14.33 -13.05 -21.57
CA GLN A 208 13.11 -13.27 -20.82
C GLN A 208 12.02 -13.94 -21.65
N GLN A 209 11.92 -13.61 -22.95
CA GLN A 209 10.97 -14.25 -23.86
C GLN A 209 11.28 -15.75 -24.04
N ALA A 210 12.56 -16.10 -24.18
CA ALA A 210 12.97 -17.50 -24.24
C ALA A 210 12.59 -18.26 -22.93
N LEU A 211 12.86 -17.66 -21.77
CA LEU A 211 12.49 -18.24 -20.47
C LEU A 211 10.98 -18.40 -20.29
N LEU A 212 10.18 -17.45 -20.75
CA LEU A 212 8.73 -17.55 -20.73
C LEU A 212 8.22 -18.68 -21.65
N ALA A 213 8.80 -18.78 -22.84
CA ALA A 213 8.47 -19.84 -23.81
C ALA A 213 8.76 -21.25 -23.27
N GLU A 214 9.86 -21.44 -22.54
CA GLU A 214 10.18 -22.70 -21.84
C GLU A 214 9.13 -23.10 -20.80
N ARG A 215 8.37 -22.13 -20.28
CA ARG A 215 7.28 -22.33 -19.33
C ARG A 215 5.90 -22.33 -19.98
N GLY A 216 5.84 -22.35 -21.32
CA GLY A 216 4.57 -22.31 -22.04
C GLY A 216 3.83 -20.98 -22.02
N VAL A 217 4.47 -19.91 -21.53
CA VAL A 217 3.86 -18.58 -21.44
C VAL A 217 4.03 -17.86 -22.79
N ALA A 218 2.91 -17.47 -23.41
CA ALA A 218 2.91 -16.68 -24.63
C ALA A 218 3.14 -15.18 -24.33
N VAL A 219 3.85 -14.49 -25.27
CA VAL A 219 4.01 -13.04 -25.22
C VAL A 219 3.42 -12.42 -26.49
N ASP A 220 2.47 -11.53 -26.32
CA ASP A 220 1.88 -10.72 -27.40
C ASP A 220 2.31 -9.25 -27.19
N ALA A 221 3.21 -8.80 -28.05
CA ALA A 221 3.74 -7.44 -27.98
C ALA A 221 2.93 -6.42 -28.77
N ARG A 222 1.86 -6.83 -29.45
CA ARG A 222 1.02 -5.92 -30.23
C ARG A 222 0.31 -4.89 -29.36
N PRO A 223 0.04 -3.68 -29.89
CA PRO A 223 -0.76 -2.69 -29.17
C PRO A 223 -2.18 -3.18 -28.92
N ILE A 224 -2.65 -2.98 -27.68
CA ILE A 224 -4.00 -3.31 -27.25
C ILE A 224 -4.95 -2.17 -27.65
N ALA A 225 -6.11 -2.53 -28.22
CA ALA A 225 -7.19 -1.56 -28.42
C ALA A 225 -8.05 -1.41 -27.15
N ASP A 226 -8.46 -2.53 -26.55
CA ASP A 226 -9.26 -2.52 -25.33
C ASP A 226 -9.35 -3.92 -24.68
N VAL A 227 -9.90 -3.96 -23.47
CA VAL A 227 -10.36 -5.17 -22.79
C VAL A 227 -11.82 -5.40 -23.14
N GLU A 228 -12.15 -6.63 -23.56
CA GLU A 228 -13.51 -7.03 -23.89
C GLU A 228 -14.14 -7.88 -22.79
N GLY A 229 -15.43 -7.70 -22.60
CA GLY A 229 -16.20 -8.43 -21.62
C GLY A 229 -17.58 -7.82 -21.36
N GLY A 230 -18.23 -8.30 -20.33
CA GLY A 230 -19.57 -7.87 -19.96
C GLY A 230 -19.83 -8.03 -18.45
N ARG A 231 -21.09 -8.27 -18.11
CA ARG A 231 -21.52 -8.50 -16.72
C ARG A 231 -20.92 -9.75 -16.09
N ASP A 232 -20.58 -10.73 -16.94
CA ASP A 232 -20.05 -12.03 -16.52
C ASP A 232 -18.50 -12.03 -16.45
N GLY A 233 -17.86 -10.88 -16.67
CA GLY A 233 -16.42 -10.70 -16.58
C GLY A 233 -15.74 -10.40 -17.90
N VAL A 234 -14.41 -10.61 -17.92
CA VAL A 234 -13.54 -10.44 -19.10
C VAL A 234 -13.69 -11.64 -20.02
N THR A 235 -13.79 -11.39 -21.33
CA THR A 235 -13.87 -12.45 -22.36
C THR A 235 -12.71 -12.41 -23.37
N GLY A 236 -11.96 -11.31 -23.43
CA GLY A 236 -10.86 -11.19 -24.36
C GLY A 236 -10.08 -9.90 -24.26
N ILE A 237 -8.93 -9.90 -24.94
CA ILE A 237 -8.10 -8.71 -25.16
C ILE A 237 -8.14 -8.41 -26.65
N ARG A 238 -8.75 -7.28 -27.04
CA ARG A 238 -8.84 -6.83 -28.42
C ARG A 238 -7.61 -6.03 -28.79
N MET A 239 -6.93 -6.44 -29.85
CA MET A 239 -5.76 -5.80 -30.38
C MET A 239 -6.12 -4.69 -31.37
N GLN A 240 -5.18 -3.76 -31.64
CA GLN A 240 -5.42 -2.66 -32.59
C GLN A 240 -5.58 -3.13 -34.05
N ASP A 241 -5.08 -4.34 -34.38
CA ASP A 241 -5.28 -4.94 -35.71
C ASP A 241 -6.71 -5.54 -35.89
N GLY A 242 -7.56 -5.42 -34.87
CA GLY A 242 -8.94 -5.92 -34.87
C GLY A 242 -9.10 -7.37 -34.43
N SER A 243 -8.01 -8.10 -34.21
CA SER A 243 -8.08 -9.46 -33.65
C SER A 243 -8.35 -9.44 -32.14
N THR A 244 -8.92 -10.53 -31.62
CA THR A 244 -9.17 -10.69 -30.17
C THR A 244 -8.51 -11.99 -29.70
N VAL A 245 -7.79 -11.91 -28.59
CA VAL A 245 -7.25 -13.06 -27.87
C VAL A 245 -8.22 -13.39 -26.74
N ALA A 246 -8.81 -14.59 -26.77
CA ALA A 246 -9.77 -15.02 -25.75
C ALA A 246 -9.09 -15.29 -24.41
N VAL A 247 -9.62 -14.72 -23.33
CA VAL A 247 -9.19 -14.95 -21.94
C VAL A 247 -10.41 -14.87 -21.01
N SER A 248 -10.34 -15.53 -19.87
CA SER A 248 -11.42 -15.54 -18.86
C SER A 248 -11.24 -14.47 -17.78
N GLY A 249 -10.12 -13.78 -17.79
CA GLY A 249 -9.72 -12.80 -16.79
C GLY A 249 -8.20 -12.67 -16.72
N GLY A 250 -7.67 -12.19 -15.60
CA GLY A 250 -6.23 -12.17 -15.42
C GLY A 250 -5.71 -11.03 -14.53
N PHE A 251 -4.52 -10.59 -14.88
CA PHE A 251 -3.77 -9.66 -14.03
C PHE A 251 -3.32 -8.43 -14.81
N VAL A 252 -3.18 -7.32 -14.09
CA VAL A 252 -2.61 -6.09 -14.60
C VAL A 252 -1.42 -5.73 -13.74
N ARG A 253 -0.33 -5.30 -14.38
CA ARG A 253 0.80 -4.68 -13.69
C ARG A 253 0.64 -3.16 -13.71
N PRO A 254 0.06 -2.54 -12.67
CA PRO A 254 -0.03 -1.08 -12.61
C PRO A 254 1.34 -0.48 -12.35
N ARG A 255 1.51 0.79 -12.69
CA ARG A 255 2.57 1.61 -12.11
C ARG A 255 2.14 2.07 -10.74
N TRP A 256 3.06 2.04 -9.78
CA TRP A 256 2.78 2.44 -8.41
C TRP A 256 3.45 3.76 -8.08
N HIS A 257 2.73 4.62 -7.41
CA HIS A 257 3.19 5.94 -7.02
C HIS A 257 3.00 6.14 -5.52
N ALA A 258 4.08 6.42 -4.82
CA ALA A 258 4.01 6.97 -3.47
C ALA A 258 3.48 8.41 -3.55
N GLN A 259 2.63 8.77 -2.61
CA GLN A 259 2.11 10.13 -2.49
C GLN A 259 2.65 10.74 -1.20
N LEU A 260 3.74 11.49 -1.29
CA LEU A 260 4.52 12.00 -0.16
C LEU A 260 4.67 13.52 -0.15
N GLU A 261 3.95 14.22 -1.04
CA GLU A 261 4.04 15.68 -1.20
C GLU A 261 3.76 16.41 0.11
N PHE A 262 2.87 15.87 0.94
CA PHE A 262 2.54 16.43 2.25
C PHE A 262 3.71 16.39 3.26
N ALA A 263 4.70 15.55 3.03
CA ALA A 263 5.88 15.37 3.87
C ALA A 263 7.17 15.91 3.23
N ALA A 264 7.08 16.62 2.09
CA ALA A 264 8.25 17.09 1.33
C ALA A 264 9.23 17.91 2.19
N GLY A 265 8.73 18.70 3.15
CA GLY A 265 9.57 19.50 4.06
C GLY A 265 10.42 18.68 5.04
N LEU A 266 10.21 17.37 5.13
CA LEU A 266 10.97 16.48 6.01
C LEU A 266 12.14 15.79 5.29
N ASN A 267 12.26 15.91 3.98
CA ASN A 267 13.33 15.31 3.15
C ASN A 267 13.56 13.83 3.47
N LEU A 268 12.47 13.05 3.47
CA LEU A 268 12.53 11.61 3.76
C LEU A 268 13.24 10.85 2.65
N ASP A 269 14.12 9.92 3.02
CA ASP A 269 14.79 9.05 2.05
C ASP A 269 13.80 8.11 1.37
N ALA A 270 13.96 7.96 0.05
CA ALA A 270 13.18 7.05 -0.77
C ALA A 270 14.11 6.19 -1.64
N ASP A 271 13.65 5.00 -2.00
CA ASP A 271 14.36 4.11 -2.92
C ASP A 271 14.17 4.53 -4.40
N GLY A 272 14.78 3.80 -5.32
CA GLY A 272 14.69 4.05 -6.76
C GLY A 272 13.28 3.92 -7.34
N TRP A 273 12.31 3.42 -6.58
CA TRP A 273 10.89 3.31 -6.93
C TRP A 273 10.04 4.41 -6.29
N GLY A 274 10.66 5.29 -5.52
CA GLY A 274 9.99 6.35 -4.77
C GLY A 274 9.31 5.89 -3.48
N LEU A 275 9.58 4.66 -3.01
CA LEU A 275 9.06 4.15 -1.75
C LEU A 275 9.93 4.62 -0.58
N LEU A 276 9.31 4.89 0.56
CA LEU A 276 10.04 5.32 1.75
C LEU A 276 11.02 4.25 2.22
N THR A 277 12.29 4.65 2.34
CA THR A 277 13.32 3.84 2.97
C THR A 277 13.13 3.87 4.47
N VAL A 278 13.02 2.70 5.08
CA VAL A 278 12.91 2.54 6.53
C VAL A 278 13.88 1.47 7.01
N ASP A 279 14.26 1.55 8.29
CA ASP A 279 14.97 0.45 8.92
C ASP A 279 14.03 -0.75 9.14
N ARG A 280 14.60 -1.87 9.64
CA ARG A 280 13.81 -3.09 9.92
C ARG A 280 12.65 -2.87 10.91
N ASP A 281 12.71 -1.81 11.70
CA ASP A 281 11.76 -1.46 12.74
C ASP A 281 10.74 -0.40 12.28
N GLY A 282 10.87 0.09 11.04
CA GLY A 282 9.96 1.03 10.38
C GLY A 282 10.26 2.50 10.63
N ARG A 283 11.46 2.85 11.16
CA ARG A 283 11.90 4.25 11.30
C ARG A 283 12.38 4.77 9.95
N SER A 284 11.95 5.98 9.59
CA SER A 284 12.46 6.68 8.40
C SER A 284 13.80 7.37 8.68
N SER A 285 14.34 8.05 7.67
CA SER A 285 15.53 8.90 7.81
C SER A 285 15.30 10.12 8.70
N TYR A 286 14.05 10.50 8.99
CA TYR A 286 13.73 11.62 9.88
C TYR A 286 13.22 11.10 11.23
N ALA A 287 13.89 11.48 12.32
CA ALA A 287 13.55 11.05 13.66
C ALA A 287 12.13 11.47 14.08
N GLY A 288 11.38 10.54 14.67
CA GLY A 288 9.96 10.72 15.01
C GLY A 288 8.99 10.47 13.86
N VAL A 289 9.51 10.16 12.65
CA VAL A 289 8.70 9.77 11.48
C VAL A 289 8.92 8.29 11.17
N TYR A 290 7.83 7.57 11.04
CA TYR A 290 7.80 6.12 10.78
C TYR A 290 6.97 5.85 9.52
N ALA A 291 7.20 4.69 8.91
CA ALA A 291 6.33 4.25 7.83
C ALA A 291 6.04 2.75 7.89
N ALA A 292 4.85 2.36 7.40
CA ALA A 292 4.39 0.97 7.38
C ALA A 292 3.47 0.68 6.19
N GLY A 293 3.46 -0.58 5.76
CA GLY A 293 2.66 -1.05 4.64
C GLY A 293 3.29 -0.74 3.29
N ASP A 294 2.47 -0.69 2.26
CA ASP A 294 2.91 -0.64 0.86
C ASP A 294 3.72 0.62 0.47
N ILE A 295 3.69 1.66 1.31
CA ILE A 295 4.51 2.87 1.12
C ILE A 295 6.00 2.63 1.36
N THR A 296 6.36 1.53 2.02
CA THR A 296 7.75 1.14 2.30
C THR A 296 8.26 0.11 1.30
N SER A 297 9.60 -0.06 1.26
CA SER A 297 10.29 -1.02 0.39
C SER A 297 9.70 -2.43 0.36
N PRO A 298 9.94 -3.16 -0.75
CA PRO A 298 9.01 -4.17 -1.25
C PRO A 298 8.86 -5.38 -0.36
N GLY A 299 7.65 -5.61 0.04
CA GLY A 299 7.14 -6.90 0.46
C GLY A 299 5.96 -7.29 -0.45
N PRO A 300 5.35 -8.45 -0.29
CA PRO A 300 4.08 -8.72 -0.95
C PRO A 300 3.05 -7.65 -0.53
N GLN A 301 2.42 -7.02 -1.53
CA GLN A 301 1.41 -5.99 -1.29
C GLN A 301 0.07 -6.64 -0.93
N GLN A 302 0.03 -7.30 0.20
CA GLN A 302 -1.13 -8.00 0.74
C GLN A 302 -1.66 -7.31 2.00
N LEU A 303 -2.97 -7.40 2.23
CA LEU A 303 -3.63 -6.78 3.39
C LEU A 303 -3.05 -7.28 4.72
N ILE A 304 -2.76 -8.59 4.82
CA ILE A 304 -2.21 -9.20 6.04
C ILE A 304 -0.76 -8.76 6.29
N VAL A 305 0.05 -8.63 5.24
CA VAL A 305 1.44 -8.15 5.34
C VAL A 305 1.47 -6.69 5.78
N ALA A 306 0.60 -5.86 5.22
CA ALA A 306 0.45 -4.48 5.63
C ALA A 306 0.01 -4.36 7.10
N ALA A 307 -0.97 -5.18 7.54
CA ALA A 307 -1.41 -5.20 8.94
C ALA A 307 -0.29 -5.63 9.89
N GLY A 308 0.46 -6.67 9.54
CA GLY A 308 1.62 -7.13 10.32
C GLY A 308 2.73 -6.08 10.41
N SER A 309 3.00 -5.38 9.30
CA SER A 309 3.94 -4.24 9.28
C SER A 309 3.50 -3.14 10.23
N GLY A 310 2.23 -2.74 10.21
CA GLY A 310 1.67 -1.73 11.12
C GLY A 310 1.82 -2.10 12.58
N ALA A 311 1.48 -3.35 12.95
CA ALA A 311 1.62 -3.84 14.32
C ALA A 311 3.09 -3.81 14.82
N ARG A 312 4.04 -4.20 13.96
CA ARG A 312 5.48 -4.15 14.27
C ARG A 312 5.95 -2.72 14.51
N VAL A 313 5.58 -1.80 13.61
CA VAL A 313 5.99 -0.39 13.72
C VAL A 313 5.35 0.28 14.95
N ALA A 314 4.12 -0.07 15.32
CA ALA A 314 3.50 0.41 16.55
C ALA A 314 4.29 0.03 17.81
N ALA A 315 4.83 -1.19 17.87
CA ALA A 315 5.67 -1.62 18.98
C ALA A 315 6.97 -0.79 19.05
N THR A 316 7.56 -0.47 17.89
CA THR A 316 8.74 0.41 17.81
C THR A 316 8.41 1.82 18.28
N ILE A 317 7.36 2.43 17.75
CA ILE A 317 6.91 3.78 18.15
C ILE A 317 6.70 3.84 19.67
N ASN A 318 6.02 2.83 20.24
CA ASN A 318 5.77 2.82 21.68
C ASN A 318 7.04 2.75 22.52
N ARG A 319 8.04 1.96 22.10
CA ARG A 319 9.36 1.92 22.75
C ARG A 319 10.10 3.24 22.66
N ASP A 320 10.12 3.83 21.47
CA ASP A 320 10.79 5.09 21.21
C ASP A 320 10.17 6.23 22.02
N LEU A 321 8.85 6.27 22.15
CA LEU A 321 8.13 7.24 22.99
C LEU A 321 8.44 7.13 24.50
N ILE A 322 8.88 5.97 24.98
CA ILE A 322 9.32 5.76 26.38
C ILE A 322 10.84 5.85 26.52
N GLY A 323 11.57 5.97 25.42
CA GLY A 323 13.05 6.03 25.45
C GLY A 323 13.70 4.66 25.72
N ILE A 324 13.03 3.54 25.40
CA ILE A 324 13.61 2.20 25.56
C ILE A 324 14.42 1.84 24.30
N PRO A 325 15.74 1.59 24.43
CA PRO A 325 16.57 1.19 23.30
C PRO A 325 16.07 -0.10 22.64
N THR A 326 16.08 -0.15 21.31
CA THR A 326 15.87 -1.39 20.57
C THR A 326 17.23 -2.07 20.36
N ALA A 327 17.36 -3.33 20.75
CA ALA A 327 18.57 -4.10 20.50
C ALA A 327 18.84 -4.17 18.98
N ARG A 328 20.02 -3.76 18.55
CA ARG A 328 20.49 -4.02 17.19
C ARG A 328 20.56 -5.54 17.06
N GLY A 329 19.73 -6.12 16.13
CA GLY A 329 19.69 -7.56 15.93
C GLY A 329 21.08 -8.10 15.58
N ARG A 330 21.40 -9.25 16.13
CA ARG A 330 22.58 -10.04 15.78
C ARG A 330 22.42 -10.63 14.38
#